data_a508031d7e286b73dad336497d3f7429
#
_entry.id   a508031d7e286b73dad336497d3f7429
#
_cell.length_a   1.000
_cell.length_b   1.000
_cell.length_c   1.000
_cell.angle_alpha   90.00
_cell.angle_beta   90.00
_cell.angle_gamma   90.00
#
_symmetry.space_group_name_H-M   'P 1'
#
loop_
_entity.id
_entity.type
_entity.pdbx_description
1 polymer ?
#
loop_
_entity_poly.entity_id
_entity_poly.type
_entity_poly.pdbx_seq_one_letter_code
_entity_poly.pdbx_strand_id
1 'polypeptide(L)'
;MFDPGEHEPLTGARWDATRARAFISDVIRETDAAYDPDRRWPLHPEDQYELEPASYHGIYCGTAGTTWALTRLAQRYGVALHHDYAEGIARCEDSYRANPIGTETVVPSYFMGTVGIMLARYAITGDAAILNRLTAEMLANVGNPTREAFWGSPGTALAALLLRERGGDARYDDVLRRVQDELWETWEKAGGTGGLLWEQDLYGHRLRYVGAGHGAIGNLAPLVHAVDLLSAERQALLRERVPALLEAYVIRDGDAANWVERGAPPFGNRMQWCHGSPGVIIGLAAYPSHDERVERLLEAGGEGIWRAGPLRKGPTLCHGTAGNGFALLRLAWRTGDGRWRSRAESFAAHAIEQVARWRGTFGIPAFSLWTGELGVALYVDAVLRNDPSILTLDAM
;
A
#
# COMPACT_ATOMS: atom_id res chain seq x y z
N MET A 1 18.32 -14.61 -1.13
CA MET A 1 16.88 -14.39 -1.26
C MET A 1 16.41 -13.20 -0.40
N PHE A 2 16.78 -13.11 0.84
CA PHE A 2 16.59 -11.96 1.74
C PHE A 2 17.83 -11.77 2.63
N ASP A 3 17.95 -10.61 3.29
CA ASP A 3 19.00 -10.38 4.29
C ASP A 3 18.49 -10.85 5.67
N PRO A 4 19.09 -11.89 6.29
CA PRO A 4 18.69 -12.33 7.63
C PRO A 4 18.85 -11.26 8.71
N GLY A 5 19.73 -10.28 8.52
CA GLY A 5 19.91 -9.16 9.45
C GLY A 5 18.70 -8.22 9.54
N GLU A 6 17.91 -8.15 8.47
CA GLU A 6 16.70 -7.33 8.40
C GLU A 6 15.47 -8.01 9.05
N HIS A 7 15.58 -9.26 9.48
CA HIS A 7 14.47 -10.05 10.00
C HIS A 7 14.74 -10.53 11.44
N GLU A 8 13.67 -10.85 12.15
CA GLU A 8 13.73 -11.43 13.49
C GLU A 8 12.85 -12.68 13.58
N PRO A 9 13.14 -13.60 14.50
CA PRO A 9 12.29 -14.76 14.73
C PRO A 9 10.93 -14.34 15.31
N LEU A 10 9.89 -15.11 15.00
CA LEU A 10 8.59 -14.96 15.65
C LEU A 10 8.75 -15.11 17.17
N THR A 11 8.10 -14.24 17.96
CA THR A 11 8.14 -14.24 19.43
C THR A 11 7.51 -15.48 20.07
N GLY A 12 6.78 -16.29 19.30
CA GLY A 12 5.98 -17.40 19.82
C GLY A 12 4.66 -16.97 20.46
N ALA A 13 4.32 -15.67 20.40
CA ALA A 13 3.01 -15.17 20.83
C ALA A 13 1.90 -15.86 20.03
N ARG A 14 0.91 -16.38 20.74
CA ARG A 14 -0.26 -17.00 20.12
C ARG A 14 -1.28 -15.94 19.74
N TRP A 15 -1.94 -16.15 18.60
CA TRP A 15 -3.07 -15.33 18.21
C TRP A 15 -4.20 -15.43 19.25
N ASP A 16 -4.69 -14.28 19.67
CA ASP A 16 -5.81 -14.15 20.59
C ASP A 16 -6.74 -13.02 20.14
N ALA A 17 -7.96 -13.36 19.79
CA ALA A 17 -8.94 -12.42 19.26
C ALA A 17 -9.35 -11.34 20.29
N THR A 18 -9.34 -11.63 21.58
CA THR A 18 -9.66 -10.65 22.64
C THR A 18 -8.53 -9.62 22.76
N ARG A 19 -7.28 -10.08 22.80
CA ARG A 19 -6.09 -9.21 22.80
C ARG A 19 -6.04 -8.34 21.54
N ALA A 20 -6.38 -8.92 20.38
CA ALA A 20 -6.43 -8.21 19.11
C ALA A 20 -7.45 -7.06 19.12
N ARG A 21 -8.67 -7.30 19.63
CA ARG A 21 -9.70 -6.25 19.77
C ARG A 21 -9.28 -5.18 20.77
N ALA A 22 -8.69 -5.55 21.89
CA ALA A 22 -8.17 -4.60 22.88
C ALA A 22 -7.09 -3.71 22.24
N PHE A 23 -6.12 -4.29 21.53
CA PHE A 23 -5.08 -3.55 20.82
C PHE A 23 -5.66 -2.52 19.83
N ILE A 24 -6.63 -2.93 18.99
CA ILE A 24 -7.27 -2.01 18.04
C ILE A 24 -7.96 -0.86 18.79
N SER A 25 -8.70 -1.16 19.86
CA SER A 25 -9.38 -0.14 20.66
C SER A 25 -8.41 0.83 21.34
N ASP A 26 -7.26 0.34 21.79
CA ASP A 26 -6.20 1.18 22.37
C ASP A 26 -5.59 2.11 21.32
N VAL A 27 -5.25 1.58 20.13
CA VAL A 27 -4.72 2.40 19.02
C VAL A 27 -5.71 3.50 18.63
N ILE A 28 -7.03 3.19 18.54
CA ILE A 28 -8.05 4.20 18.23
C ILE A 28 -8.05 5.30 19.30
N ARG A 29 -8.14 4.93 20.59
CA ARG A 29 -8.23 5.90 21.70
C ARG A 29 -6.99 6.77 21.81
N GLU A 30 -5.81 6.18 21.68
CA GLU A 30 -4.55 6.91 21.77
C GLU A 30 -4.34 7.85 20.59
N THR A 31 -4.72 7.41 19.38
CA THR A 31 -4.66 8.26 18.19
C THR A 31 -5.61 9.45 18.31
N ASP A 32 -6.85 9.21 18.78
CA ASP A 32 -7.82 10.28 19.00
C ASP A 32 -7.37 11.26 20.07
N ALA A 33 -6.85 10.76 21.19
CA ALA A 33 -6.35 11.59 22.30
C ALA A 33 -5.11 12.42 21.95
N ALA A 34 -4.31 11.97 21.00
CA ALA A 34 -3.09 12.68 20.58
C ALA A 34 -3.33 13.77 19.50
N TYR A 35 -4.56 13.88 19.00
CA TYR A 35 -4.89 14.85 17.95
C TYR A 35 -4.90 16.29 18.49
N ASP A 36 -4.20 17.16 17.81
CA ASP A 36 -4.23 18.62 18.00
C ASP A 36 -4.83 19.28 16.74
N PRO A 37 -5.88 20.12 16.86
CA PRO A 37 -6.53 20.74 15.71
C PRO A 37 -5.60 21.61 14.83
N ASP A 38 -4.53 22.16 15.39
CA ASP A 38 -3.60 23.03 14.68
C ASP A 38 -2.36 22.26 14.19
N ARG A 39 -1.80 21.39 15.04
CA ARG A 39 -0.57 20.64 14.76
C ARG A 39 -0.80 19.24 14.21
N ARG A 40 -2.02 18.72 14.28
CA ARG A 40 -2.42 17.35 13.93
C ARG A 40 -1.79 16.32 14.89
N TRP A 41 -1.11 15.31 14.35
CA TRP A 41 -0.39 14.31 15.14
C TRP A 41 1.12 14.59 15.09
N PRO A 42 1.84 14.36 16.19
CA PRO A 42 3.28 14.44 16.18
C PRO A 42 3.87 13.39 15.24
N LEU A 43 4.94 13.75 14.53
CA LEU A 43 5.67 12.82 13.69
C LEU A 43 6.47 11.83 14.55
N HIS A 44 6.42 10.57 14.14
CA HIS A 44 7.28 9.56 14.71
C HIS A 44 8.75 9.77 14.23
N PRO A 45 9.77 9.53 15.05
CA PRO A 45 11.17 9.67 14.64
C PRO A 45 11.55 8.94 13.37
N GLU A 46 10.96 7.75 13.12
CA GLU A 46 11.18 6.98 11.89
C GLU A 46 10.53 7.60 10.63
N ASP A 47 9.62 8.58 10.78
CA ASP A 47 8.97 9.29 9.68
C ASP A 47 9.57 10.70 9.45
N GLN A 48 10.58 11.08 10.21
CA GLN A 48 11.26 12.38 10.06
C GLN A 48 12.29 12.30 8.93
N TYR A 49 11.90 12.76 7.74
CA TYR A 49 12.80 12.91 6.60
C TYR A 49 13.30 14.36 6.57
N GLU A 50 14.55 14.62 6.81
CA GLU A 50 15.36 15.86 6.61
C GLU A 50 14.77 17.24 6.98
N LEU A 51 13.46 17.42 7.00
CA LEU A 51 12.77 18.66 7.37
C LEU A 51 11.96 18.40 8.63
N GLU A 52 11.92 19.35 9.55
CA GLU A 52 11.05 19.33 10.73
C GLU A 52 9.63 19.84 10.40
N PRO A 53 8.78 19.05 9.70
CA PRO A 53 7.40 19.44 9.51
C PRO A 53 6.62 19.19 10.79
N ALA A 54 5.64 20.03 11.07
CA ALA A 54 4.72 19.79 12.18
C ALA A 54 3.90 18.49 11.95
N SER A 55 3.52 18.21 10.67
CA SER A 55 2.91 16.96 10.23
C SER A 55 2.93 16.89 8.70
N TYR A 56 2.91 15.66 8.13
CA TYR A 56 2.65 15.45 6.70
C TYR A 56 1.13 15.51 6.41
N HIS A 57 0.78 15.65 5.14
CA HIS A 57 -0.62 15.81 4.71
C HIS A 57 -1.21 14.58 4.01
N GLY A 58 -0.41 13.83 3.25
CA GLY A 58 -0.85 12.73 2.39
C GLY A 58 -1.44 11.52 3.11
N ILE A 59 -1.84 10.51 2.33
CA ILE A 59 -2.37 9.26 2.90
C ILE A 59 -1.27 8.31 3.39
N TYR A 60 -0.04 8.47 2.94
CA TYR A 60 1.04 7.55 3.28
C TYR A 60 1.44 7.68 4.77
N CYS A 61 2.04 8.77 5.16
CA CYS A 61 2.49 9.03 6.54
C CYS A 61 1.85 10.28 7.16
N GLY A 62 0.80 10.83 6.53
CA GLY A 62 0.23 12.12 6.92
C GLY A 62 -1.20 12.08 7.44
N THR A 63 -1.70 13.28 7.71
CA THR A 63 -3.01 13.55 8.31
C THR A 63 -4.16 12.86 7.56
N ALA A 64 -4.16 12.86 6.23
CA ALA A 64 -5.25 12.28 5.46
C ALA A 64 -5.38 10.76 5.70
N GLY A 65 -4.27 10.03 5.67
CA GLY A 65 -4.28 8.59 5.95
C GLY A 65 -4.60 8.26 7.40
N THR A 66 -4.04 9.02 8.33
CA THR A 66 -4.32 8.88 9.77
C THR A 66 -5.80 9.07 10.06
N THR A 67 -6.39 10.18 9.58
CA THR A 67 -7.81 10.46 9.77
C THR A 67 -8.71 9.39 9.15
N TRP A 68 -8.39 8.96 7.95
CA TRP A 68 -9.18 7.94 7.24
C TRP A 68 -9.16 6.58 7.97
N ALA A 69 -7.99 6.12 8.37
CA ALA A 69 -7.86 4.85 9.10
C ALA A 69 -8.53 4.92 10.49
N LEU A 70 -8.31 6.01 11.23
CA LEU A 70 -8.90 6.24 12.54
C LEU A 70 -10.44 6.23 12.48
N THR A 71 -11.03 7.03 11.60
CA THR A 71 -12.50 7.11 11.47
C THR A 71 -13.10 5.79 11.01
N ARG A 72 -12.42 5.07 10.11
CA ARG A 72 -12.85 3.75 9.63
C ARG A 72 -12.85 2.71 10.75
N LEU A 73 -11.78 2.64 11.55
CA LEU A 73 -11.69 1.73 12.69
C LEU A 73 -12.68 2.12 13.79
N ALA A 74 -12.76 3.41 14.15
CA ALA A 74 -13.67 3.89 15.19
C ALA A 74 -15.14 3.56 14.86
N GLN A 75 -15.57 3.79 13.61
CA GLN A 75 -16.90 3.41 13.13
C GLN A 75 -17.14 1.90 13.27
N ARG A 76 -16.17 1.08 12.88
CA ARG A 76 -16.28 -0.38 12.90
C ARG A 76 -16.36 -0.94 14.32
N TYR A 77 -15.60 -0.36 15.25
CA TYR A 77 -15.52 -0.83 16.63
C TYR A 77 -16.48 -0.10 17.57
N GLY A 78 -17.27 0.84 17.05
CA GLY A 78 -18.23 1.60 17.86
C GLY A 78 -17.55 2.51 18.91
N VAL A 79 -16.32 2.96 18.63
CA VAL A 79 -15.59 3.88 19.51
C VAL A 79 -15.98 5.31 19.17
N ALA A 80 -16.48 6.05 20.15
CA ALA A 80 -16.76 7.47 19.99
C ALA A 80 -15.45 8.26 19.94
N LEU A 81 -15.32 9.12 18.93
CA LEU A 81 -14.19 10.04 18.78
C LEU A 81 -14.50 11.39 19.41
N HIS A 82 -13.48 12.06 19.96
CA HIS A 82 -13.62 13.34 20.67
C HIS A 82 -13.54 14.55 19.76
N HIS A 83 -13.02 14.40 18.53
CA HIS A 83 -12.77 15.50 17.59
C HIS A 83 -13.62 15.40 16.33
N ASP A 84 -13.92 16.55 15.70
CA ASP A 84 -14.52 16.61 14.37
C ASP A 84 -13.44 16.47 13.28
N TYR A 85 -13.27 15.25 12.85
CA TYR A 85 -12.31 14.92 11.79
C TYR A 85 -12.77 15.33 10.39
N ALA A 86 -14.07 15.58 10.18
CA ALA A 86 -14.59 16.07 8.91
C ALA A 86 -14.08 17.51 8.63
N GLU A 87 -14.07 18.37 9.64
CA GLU A 87 -13.46 19.69 9.52
C GLU A 87 -11.94 19.60 9.35
N GLY A 88 -11.28 18.75 10.13
CA GLY A 88 -9.83 18.55 10.06
C GLY A 88 -9.34 18.13 8.68
N ILE A 89 -10.02 17.16 8.05
CA ILE A 89 -9.64 16.68 6.72
C ILE A 89 -10.00 17.70 5.62
N ALA A 90 -11.06 18.49 5.78
CA ALA A 90 -11.40 19.55 4.83
C ALA A 90 -10.29 20.63 4.76
N ARG A 91 -9.70 20.99 5.91
CA ARG A 91 -8.57 21.93 5.98
C ARG A 91 -7.23 21.34 5.56
N CYS A 92 -7.11 20.02 5.54
CA CYS A 92 -5.86 19.35 5.21
C CYS A 92 -5.37 19.65 3.77
N GLU A 93 -6.29 19.72 2.81
CA GLU A 93 -5.97 20.07 1.43
C GLU A 93 -5.45 21.49 1.29
N ASP A 94 -6.11 22.46 1.93
CA ASP A 94 -5.69 23.87 1.90
C ASP A 94 -4.32 24.04 2.56
N SER A 95 -4.07 23.35 3.67
CA SER A 95 -2.77 23.33 4.34
C SER A 95 -1.68 22.75 3.45
N TYR A 96 -1.96 21.64 2.73
CA TYR A 96 -1.02 21.04 1.78
C TYR A 96 -0.71 21.98 0.61
N ARG A 97 -1.73 22.65 0.05
CA ARG A 97 -1.53 23.60 -1.05
C ARG A 97 -0.75 24.84 -0.64
N ALA A 98 -0.92 25.30 0.61
CA ALA A 98 -0.16 26.41 1.16
C ALA A 98 1.28 26.04 1.52
N ASN A 99 1.51 24.81 1.95
CA ASN A 99 2.82 24.30 2.34
C ASN A 99 2.95 22.79 2.00
N PRO A 100 3.40 22.44 0.79
CA PRO A 100 3.48 21.06 0.31
C PRO A 100 4.69 20.32 0.91
N ILE A 101 4.66 20.10 2.21
CA ILE A 101 5.71 19.41 2.95
C ILE A 101 5.93 18.00 2.39
N GLY A 102 7.18 17.67 2.16
CA GLY A 102 7.60 16.36 1.63
C GLY A 102 7.50 16.21 0.11
N THR A 103 7.02 17.25 -0.60
CA THR A 103 6.85 17.22 -2.06
C THR A 103 7.40 18.43 -2.79
N GLU A 104 8.02 19.41 -2.10
CA GLU A 104 8.52 20.69 -2.63
C GLU A 104 7.46 21.55 -3.33
N THR A 105 6.61 20.93 -4.15
CA THR A 105 5.50 21.56 -4.88
C THR A 105 4.22 20.76 -4.67
N VAL A 106 3.07 21.37 -4.96
CA VAL A 106 1.79 20.66 -4.97
C VAL A 106 1.78 19.64 -6.09
N VAL A 107 1.59 18.35 -5.76
CA VAL A 107 1.56 17.25 -6.73
C VAL A 107 0.22 16.51 -6.69
N PRO A 108 -0.31 16.08 -7.85
CA PRO A 108 -1.56 15.33 -7.94
C PRO A 108 -1.35 13.82 -7.70
N SER A 109 -0.48 13.46 -6.78
CA SER A 109 -0.22 12.06 -6.47
C SER A 109 -1.22 11.47 -5.47
N TYR A 110 -1.31 10.13 -5.48
CA TYR A 110 -2.23 9.42 -4.60
C TYR A 110 -1.69 9.31 -3.16
N PHE A 111 -0.49 8.78 -2.98
CA PHE A 111 0.04 8.56 -1.64
C PHE A 111 0.51 9.83 -0.95
N MET A 112 1.07 10.77 -1.70
CA MET A 112 1.77 11.94 -1.15
C MET A 112 1.04 13.26 -1.39
N GLY A 113 0.09 13.33 -2.33
CA GLY A 113 -0.46 14.58 -2.83
C GLY A 113 -1.97 14.72 -2.75
N THR A 114 -2.49 15.61 -3.61
CA THR A 114 -3.89 16.09 -3.55
C THR A 114 -4.91 15.00 -3.83
N VAL A 115 -4.65 14.04 -4.72
CA VAL A 115 -5.61 12.98 -5.03
C VAL A 115 -5.92 12.14 -3.79
N GLY A 116 -4.91 11.72 -3.03
CA GLY A 116 -5.14 10.95 -1.82
C GLY A 116 -5.85 11.75 -0.72
N ILE A 117 -5.48 13.02 -0.54
CA ILE A 117 -6.12 13.91 0.44
C ILE A 117 -7.60 14.10 0.11
N MET A 118 -7.94 14.39 -1.15
CA MET A 118 -9.32 14.57 -1.59
C MET A 118 -10.13 13.27 -1.51
N LEU A 119 -9.52 12.12 -1.83
CA LEU A 119 -10.22 10.84 -1.71
C LEU A 119 -10.51 10.51 -0.24
N ALA A 120 -9.56 10.71 0.67
CA ALA A 120 -9.78 10.55 2.11
C ALA A 120 -10.89 11.48 2.61
N ARG A 121 -10.90 12.76 2.19
CA ARG A 121 -11.98 13.69 2.49
C ARG A 121 -13.31 13.16 2.02
N TYR A 122 -13.43 12.71 0.77
CA TYR A 122 -14.68 12.13 0.25
C TYR A 122 -15.10 10.88 1.04
N ALA A 123 -14.16 10.00 1.37
CA ALA A 123 -14.44 8.78 2.14
C ALA A 123 -15.02 9.07 3.53
N ILE A 124 -14.54 10.14 4.19
CA ILE A 124 -14.92 10.52 5.55
C ILE A 124 -16.22 11.35 5.55
N THR A 125 -16.33 12.33 4.64
CA THR A 125 -17.40 13.32 4.68
C THR A 125 -18.58 13.01 3.75
N GLY A 126 -18.38 12.18 2.71
CA GLY A 126 -19.34 11.97 1.64
C GLY A 126 -19.53 13.19 0.70
N ASP A 127 -18.67 14.22 0.80
CA ASP A 127 -18.76 15.46 0.02
C ASP A 127 -18.52 15.21 -1.47
N ALA A 128 -19.60 14.94 -2.21
CA ALA A 128 -19.53 14.68 -3.64
C ALA A 128 -19.12 15.93 -4.48
N ALA A 129 -19.15 17.13 -3.91
CA ALA A 129 -18.77 18.36 -4.62
C ALA A 129 -17.29 18.35 -5.06
N ILE A 130 -16.44 17.57 -4.37
CA ILE A 130 -15.02 17.48 -4.71
C ILE A 130 -14.71 16.52 -5.87
N LEU A 131 -15.63 15.63 -6.24
CA LEU A 131 -15.37 14.54 -7.19
C LEU A 131 -14.95 15.02 -8.59
N ASN A 132 -15.50 16.13 -9.07
CA ASN A 132 -15.09 16.69 -10.36
C ASN A 132 -13.64 17.18 -10.32
N ARG A 133 -13.24 17.85 -9.24
CA ARG A 133 -11.87 18.33 -9.05
C ARG A 133 -10.92 17.16 -8.82
N LEU A 134 -11.31 16.18 -8.04
CA LEU A 134 -10.54 14.94 -7.84
C LEU A 134 -10.29 14.23 -9.17
N THR A 135 -11.30 14.11 -10.03
CA THR A 135 -11.15 13.53 -11.38
C THR A 135 -10.18 14.34 -12.24
N ALA A 136 -10.25 15.67 -12.20
CA ALA A 136 -9.33 16.53 -12.94
C ALA A 136 -7.86 16.36 -12.46
N GLU A 137 -7.63 16.24 -11.17
CA GLU A 137 -6.29 15.98 -10.60
C GLU A 137 -5.76 14.60 -11.01
N MET A 138 -6.61 13.55 -11.02
CA MET A 138 -6.21 12.23 -11.53
C MET A 138 -5.79 12.30 -13.00
N LEU A 139 -6.57 12.99 -13.83
CA LEU A 139 -6.25 13.18 -15.25
C LEU A 139 -4.98 14.01 -15.47
N ALA A 140 -4.71 15.00 -14.62
CA ALA A 140 -3.49 15.82 -14.68
C ALA A 140 -2.23 14.99 -14.37
N ASN A 141 -2.35 13.87 -13.67
CA ASN A 141 -1.23 12.99 -13.36
C ASN A 141 -0.94 11.92 -14.45
N VAL A 142 -1.80 11.79 -15.44
CA VAL A 142 -1.55 10.88 -16.58
C VAL A 142 -0.31 11.33 -17.33
N GLY A 143 0.60 10.40 -17.61
CA GLY A 143 1.88 10.70 -18.27
C GLY A 143 2.97 11.23 -17.33
N ASN A 144 2.74 11.24 -16.03
CA ASN A 144 3.79 11.57 -15.06
C ASN A 144 4.99 10.62 -15.22
N PRO A 145 6.22 11.14 -15.46
CA PRO A 145 7.37 10.31 -15.81
C PRO A 145 7.89 9.43 -14.68
N THR A 146 7.41 9.61 -13.45
CA THR A 146 7.76 8.71 -12.33
C THR A 146 7.23 7.30 -12.54
N ARG A 147 6.09 7.12 -13.22
CA ARG A 147 5.46 5.82 -13.57
C ARG A 147 5.55 4.79 -12.45
N GLU A 148 5.03 5.15 -11.28
CA GLU A 148 4.97 4.26 -10.13
C GLU A 148 3.85 4.72 -9.17
N ALA A 149 3.55 3.92 -8.12
CA ALA A 149 2.35 4.12 -7.32
C ALA A 149 2.38 5.36 -6.42
N PHE A 150 3.54 5.79 -5.92
CA PHE A 150 3.63 6.91 -4.97
C PHE A 150 3.34 8.26 -5.62
N TRP A 151 3.94 8.53 -6.76
CA TRP A 151 3.93 9.84 -7.42
C TRP A 151 3.16 9.86 -8.72
N GLY A 152 3.15 8.75 -9.43
CA GLY A 152 2.67 8.64 -10.81
C GLY A 152 1.20 8.25 -10.95
N SER A 153 0.80 8.12 -12.21
CA SER A 153 -0.56 7.74 -12.62
C SER A 153 -1.01 6.36 -12.14
N PRO A 154 -0.14 5.33 -11.95
CA PRO A 154 -0.58 4.07 -11.36
C PRO A 154 -1.20 4.22 -9.98
N GLY A 155 -0.64 5.12 -9.14
CA GLY A 155 -1.25 5.43 -7.85
C GLY A 155 -2.58 6.15 -7.96
N THR A 156 -2.70 7.16 -8.83
CA THR A 156 -3.98 7.85 -9.02
C THR A 156 -5.06 6.95 -9.62
N ALA A 157 -4.67 5.92 -10.38
CA ALA A 157 -5.59 4.89 -10.85
C ALA A 157 -6.18 4.05 -9.71
N LEU A 158 -5.46 3.84 -8.57
CA LEU A 158 -6.05 3.21 -7.39
C LEU A 158 -7.24 4.01 -6.86
N ALA A 159 -7.14 5.35 -6.83
CA ALA A 159 -8.27 6.20 -6.44
C ALA A 159 -9.46 6.05 -7.40
N ALA A 160 -9.20 5.97 -8.71
CA ALA A 160 -10.24 5.75 -9.72
C ALA A 160 -10.90 4.36 -9.57
N LEU A 161 -10.13 3.31 -9.28
CA LEU A 161 -10.64 1.95 -9.02
C LEU A 161 -11.58 1.95 -7.81
N LEU A 162 -11.17 2.54 -6.69
CA LEU A 162 -11.98 2.62 -5.47
C LEU A 162 -13.30 3.37 -5.69
N LEU A 163 -13.26 4.45 -6.44
CA LEU A 163 -14.46 5.25 -6.77
C LEU A 163 -15.37 4.53 -7.77
N ARG A 164 -14.79 3.82 -8.75
CA ARG A 164 -15.51 2.96 -9.69
C ARG A 164 -16.31 1.88 -8.97
N GLU A 165 -15.68 1.17 -8.06
CA GLU A 165 -16.32 0.12 -7.27
C GLU A 165 -17.45 0.65 -6.39
N ARG A 166 -17.28 1.85 -5.82
CA ARG A 166 -18.28 2.45 -4.94
C ARG A 166 -19.52 2.96 -5.65
N GLY A 167 -19.39 3.54 -6.84
CA GLY A 167 -20.48 4.29 -7.48
C GLY A 167 -20.78 3.96 -8.94
N GLY A 168 -19.94 3.20 -9.63
CA GLY A 168 -20.14 2.83 -11.04
C GLY A 168 -20.16 3.99 -12.04
N ASP A 169 -19.58 5.16 -11.69
CA ASP A 169 -19.57 6.34 -12.55
C ASP A 169 -18.55 6.18 -13.69
N ALA A 170 -19.02 6.27 -14.93
CA ALA A 170 -18.22 6.08 -16.14
C ALA A 170 -17.02 7.03 -16.28
N ARG A 171 -16.99 8.15 -15.55
CA ARG A 171 -15.85 9.06 -15.53
C ARG A 171 -14.57 8.38 -15.03
N TYR A 172 -14.70 7.41 -14.11
CA TYR A 172 -13.54 6.68 -13.59
C TYR A 172 -13.04 5.64 -14.59
N ASP A 173 -13.90 5.08 -15.43
CA ASP A 173 -13.48 4.26 -16.56
C ASP A 173 -12.63 5.06 -17.56
N ASP A 174 -12.94 6.34 -17.80
CA ASP A 174 -12.12 7.20 -18.67
C ASP A 174 -10.73 7.46 -18.06
N VAL A 175 -10.65 7.77 -16.77
CA VAL A 175 -9.37 7.90 -16.07
C VAL A 175 -8.55 6.61 -16.20
N LEU A 176 -9.16 5.46 -15.91
CA LEU A 176 -8.49 4.15 -15.96
C LEU A 176 -8.00 3.83 -17.37
N ARG A 177 -8.82 4.04 -18.41
CA ARG A 177 -8.41 3.81 -19.80
C ARG A 177 -7.20 4.67 -20.19
N ARG A 178 -7.18 5.95 -19.81
CA ARG A 178 -6.05 6.85 -20.11
C ARG A 178 -4.77 6.40 -19.41
N VAL A 179 -4.86 5.99 -18.14
CA VAL A 179 -3.70 5.43 -17.43
C VAL A 179 -3.25 4.10 -18.05
N GLN A 180 -4.20 3.22 -18.40
CA GLN A 180 -3.90 1.96 -19.08
C GLN A 180 -3.22 2.19 -20.44
N ASP A 181 -3.69 3.14 -21.23
CA ASP A 181 -3.09 3.48 -22.54
C ASP A 181 -1.65 4.01 -22.38
N GLU A 182 -1.42 4.94 -21.43
CA GLU A 182 -0.09 5.45 -21.11
C GLU A 182 0.86 4.34 -20.67
N LEU A 183 0.42 3.50 -19.75
CA LEU A 183 1.22 2.38 -19.25
C LEU A 183 1.51 1.38 -20.39
N TRP A 184 0.52 1.08 -21.23
CA TRP A 184 0.69 0.17 -22.34
C TRP A 184 1.71 0.68 -23.37
N GLU A 185 1.57 1.94 -23.81
CA GLU A 185 2.48 2.56 -24.74
C GLU A 185 3.93 2.63 -24.24
N THR A 186 4.10 2.94 -22.97
CA THR A 186 5.44 3.03 -22.34
C THR A 186 6.04 1.66 -22.09
N TRP A 187 5.22 0.65 -21.84
CA TRP A 187 5.65 -0.75 -21.71
C TRP A 187 6.14 -1.34 -23.03
N GLU A 188 5.48 -1.03 -24.12
CA GLU A 188 5.89 -1.46 -25.47
C GLU A 188 7.19 -0.82 -25.93
N LYS A 189 7.37 0.47 -25.66
CA LYS A 189 8.61 1.22 -26.01
C LYS A 189 9.82 0.78 -25.20
N ALA A 190 9.64 0.17 -24.06
CA ALA A 190 10.71 -0.40 -23.25
C ALA A 190 11.34 -1.68 -23.85
N GLY A 191 10.98 -2.03 -25.08
CA GLY A 191 11.48 -3.18 -25.82
C GLY A 191 13.01 -3.19 -25.98
N GLY A 192 13.63 -4.26 -25.52
CA GLY A 192 15.06 -4.52 -25.46
C GLY A 192 15.32 -5.56 -24.38
N THR A 193 16.55 -5.82 -24.02
CA THR A 193 16.90 -6.82 -22.96
C THR A 193 16.35 -6.52 -21.56
N GLY A 194 15.60 -5.42 -21.36
CA GLY A 194 14.88 -5.06 -20.13
C GLY A 194 13.38 -4.83 -20.33
N GLY A 195 12.79 -5.34 -21.40
CA GLY A 195 11.45 -5.01 -21.92
C GLY A 195 10.24 -5.42 -21.09
N LEU A 196 10.40 -5.95 -19.88
CA LEU A 196 9.30 -6.32 -18.98
C LEU A 196 9.06 -5.29 -17.86
N LEU A 197 9.88 -4.26 -17.73
CA LEU A 197 9.76 -3.22 -16.72
C LEU A 197 9.55 -1.85 -17.35
N TRP A 198 8.79 -0.98 -16.68
CA TRP A 198 8.71 0.43 -17.00
C TRP A 198 9.96 1.17 -16.50
N GLU A 199 10.39 2.17 -17.25
CA GLU A 199 11.39 3.12 -16.79
C GLU A 199 10.70 4.21 -15.96
N GLN A 200 11.18 4.42 -14.75
CA GLN A 200 10.78 5.48 -13.85
C GLN A 200 11.81 6.61 -13.86
N ASP A 201 11.37 7.86 -13.97
CA ASP A 201 12.17 9.04 -13.68
C ASP A 201 11.83 9.48 -12.23
N LEU A 202 12.65 9.02 -11.30
CA LEU A 202 12.34 9.10 -9.87
C LEU A 202 13.55 9.63 -9.09
N TYR A 203 13.34 10.68 -8.31
CA TYR A 203 14.39 11.33 -7.49
C TYR A 203 15.63 11.74 -8.31
N GLY A 204 15.43 12.23 -9.55
CA GLY A 204 16.51 12.64 -10.44
C GLY A 204 17.27 11.48 -11.10
N HIS A 205 16.77 10.25 -10.99
CA HIS A 205 17.39 9.07 -11.58
C HIS A 205 16.40 8.29 -12.45
N ARG A 206 16.90 7.74 -13.57
CA ARG A 206 16.16 6.77 -14.37
C ARG A 206 16.43 5.38 -13.85
N LEU A 207 15.37 4.73 -13.36
CA LEU A 207 15.42 3.45 -12.69
C LEU A 207 14.34 2.53 -13.24
N ARG A 208 14.47 1.23 -12.96
CA ARG A 208 13.45 0.21 -13.29
C ARG A 208 13.26 -0.67 -12.07
N TYR A 209 12.27 -0.31 -11.27
CA TYR A 209 11.89 -1.08 -10.08
C TYR A 209 10.87 -2.18 -10.42
N VAL A 210 10.90 -3.24 -9.61
CA VAL A 210 9.97 -4.37 -9.73
C VAL A 210 8.78 -4.24 -8.76
N GLY A 211 9.00 -3.69 -7.57
CA GLY A 211 8.10 -3.73 -6.43
C GLY A 211 6.74 -3.03 -6.60
N ALA A 212 5.88 -3.14 -5.59
CA ALA A 212 4.54 -2.57 -5.59
C ALA A 212 4.52 -1.06 -5.31
N GLY A 213 5.47 -0.56 -4.53
CA GLY A 213 5.56 0.87 -4.22
C GLY A 213 6.08 1.69 -5.40
N HIS A 214 7.26 1.32 -5.90
CA HIS A 214 7.99 2.11 -6.89
C HIS A 214 8.22 1.38 -8.22
N GLY A 215 7.45 0.34 -8.56
CA GLY A 215 7.83 -0.47 -9.70
C GLY A 215 6.68 -1.12 -10.47
N ALA A 216 7.10 -2.10 -11.28
CA ALA A 216 6.21 -2.77 -12.24
C ALA A 216 4.98 -3.41 -11.62
N ILE A 217 5.08 -3.96 -10.40
CA ILE A 217 3.93 -4.56 -9.72
C ILE A 217 2.86 -3.49 -9.41
N GLY A 218 3.26 -2.28 -8.96
CA GLY A 218 2.34 -1.17 -8.78
C GLY A 218 1.69 -0.73 -10.09
N ASN A 219 2.44 -0.74 -11.18
CA ASN A 219 1.95 -0.39 -12.53
C ASN A 219 0.97 -1.44 -13.08
N LEU A 220 1.08 -2.69 -12.65
CA LEU A 220 0.13 -3.73 -13.05
C LEU A 220 -1.24 -3.57 -12.40
N ALA A 221 -1.36 -2.89 -11.25
CA ALA A 221 -2.63 -2.76 -10.54
C ALA A 221 -3.78 -2.24 -11.43
N PRO A 222 -3.69 -1.09 -12.12
CA PRO A 222 -4.77 -0.62 -12.99
C PRO A 222 -5.03 -1.53 -14.20
N LEU A 223 -4.05 -2.30 -14.66
CA LEU A 223 -4.21 -3.25 -15.77
C LEU A 223 -4.93 -4.53 -15.31
N VAL A 224 -4.67 -4.98 -14.10
CA VAL A 224 -5.20 -6.22 -13.52
C VAL A 224 -6.61 -6.00 -12.95
N HIS A 225 -6.80 -4.95 -12.15
CA HIS A 225 -8.07 -4.69 -11.46
C HIS A 225 -9.16 -4.11 -12.39
N ALA A 226 -8.78 -3.46 -13.49
CA ALA A 226 -9.71 -2.99 -14.52
C ALA A 226 -9.47 -3.68 -15.87
N VAL A 227 -9.18 -4.97 -15.86
CA VAL A 227 -8.91 -5.79 -17.06
C VAL A 227 -10.07 -5.79 -18.06
N ASP A 228 -11.29 -5.61 -17.59
CA ASP A 228 -12.50 -5.48 -18.39
C ASP A 228 -12.50 -4.23 -19.31
N LEU A 229 -11.70 -3.24 -19.01
CA LEU A 229 -11.52 -2.04 -19.85
C LEU A 229 -10.48 -2.22 -20.95
N LEU A 230 -9.66 -3.27 -20.90
CA LEU A 230 -8.66 -3.59 -21.90
C LEU A 230 -9.29 -4.29 -23.12
N SER A 231 -8.72 -4.06 -24.32
CA SER A 231 -9.07 -4.86 -25.50
C SER A 231 -8.71 -6.34 -25.30
N ALA A 232 -9.39 -7.23 -26.03
CA ALA A 232 -9.12 -8.67 -25.97
C ALA A 232 -7.65 -9.01 -26.29
N GLU A 233 -7.03 -8.27 -27.20
CA GLU A 233 -5.61 -8.39 -27.55
C GLU A 233 -4.71 -8.02 -26.35
N ARG A 234 -4.96 -6.86 -25.73
CA ARG A 234 -4.20 -6.43 -24.53
C ARG A 234 -4.38 -7.38 -23.35
N GLN A 235 -5.59 -7.93 -23.16
CA GLN A 235 -5.83 -8.96 -22.15
C GLN A 235 -5.03 -10.24 -22.42
N ALA A 236 -4.92 -10.66 -23.68
CA ALA A 236 -4.11 -11.83 -24.07
C ALA A 236 -2.62 -11.59 -23.80
N LEU A 237 -2.11 -10.42 -24.20
CA LEU A 237 -0.72 -10.03 -23.96
C LEU A 237 -0.42 -9.85 -22.46
N LEU A 238 -1.38 -9.35 -21.66
CA LEU A 238 -1.22 -9.25 -20.20
C LEU A 238 -1.04 -10.64 -19.57
N ARG A 239 -1.84 -11.64 -20.01
CA ARG A 239 -1.69 -13.03 -19.55
C ARG A 239 -0.35 -13.67 -19.92
N GLU A 240 0.30 -13.21 -20.98
CA GLU A 240 1.64 -13.65 -21.37
C GLU A 240 2.73 -12.90 -20.59
N ARG A 241 2.63 -11.57 -20.48
CA ARG A 241 3.67 -10.69 -19.93
C ARG A 241 3.80 -10.77 -18.41
N VAL A 242 2.68 -10.95 -17.68
CA VAL A 242 2.74 -11.03 -16.21
C VAL A 242 3.56 -12.22 -15.72
N PRO A 243 3.30 -13.48 -16.17
CA PRO A 243 4.16 -14.58 -15.78
C PRO A 243 5.61 -14.41 -16.22
N ALA A 244 5.85 -13.87 -17.43
CA ALA A 244 7.20 -13.63 -17.94
C ALA A 244 7.96 -12.61 -17.08
N LEU A 245 7.30 -11.53 -16.63
CA LEU A 245 7.87 -10.54 -15.71
C LEU A 245 8.23 -11.20 -14.38
N LEU A 246 7.33 -11.96 -13.80
CA LEU A 246 7.59 -12.63 -12.53
C LEU A 246 8.77 -13.58 -12.62
N GLU A 247 8.85 -14.39 -13.67
CA GLU A 247 9.95 -15.33 -13.92
C GLU A 247 11.30 -14.64 -14.16
N ALA A 248 11.30 -13.49 -14.83
CA ALA A 248 12.53 -12.77 -15.17
C ALA A 248 13.24 -12.17 -13.96
N TYR A 249 12.48 -11.82 -12.90
CA TYR A 249 13.01 -11.07 -11.76
C TYR A 249 12.92 -11.80 -10.43
N VAL A 250 12.52 -13.06 -10.43
CA VAL A 250 12.43 -13.89 -9.23
C VAL A 250 13.81 -14.38 -8.76
N ILE A 251 14.02 -14.37 -7.45
CA ILE A 251 15.12 -15.05 -6.76
C ILE A 251 14.52 -16.28 -6.07
N ARG A 252 15.05 -17.48 -6.37
CA ARG A 252 14.57 -18.75 -5.79
C ARG A 252 15.57 -19.34 -4.82
N ASP A 253 15.04 -19.98 -3.78
CA ASP A 253 15.78 -20.81 -2.83
C ASP A 253 14.91 -21.97 -2.37
N GLY A 254 15.10 -23.14 -3.01
CA GLY A 254 14.25 -24.31 -2.84
C GLY A 254 12.80 -24.04 -3.27
N ASP A 255 11.86 -24.19 -2.34
CA ASP A 255 10.44 -23.93 -2.50
C ASP A 255 10.02 -22.48 -2.19
N ALA A 256 10.99 -21.62 -1.83
CA ALA A 256 10.78 -20.22 -1.50
C ALA A 256 11.23 -19.28 -2.62
N ALA A 257 10.57 -18.11 -2.71
CA ALA A 257 10.93 -17.08 -3.67
C ALA A 257 10.89 -15.67 -3.07
N ASN A 258 11.63 -14.76 -3.70
CA ASN A 258 11.53 -13.32 -3.55
C ASN A 258 11.77 -12.67 -4.91
N TRP A 259 11.52 -11.37 -5.03
CA TRP A 259 11.82 -10.61 -6.23
C TRP A 259 12.85 -9.54 -5.95
N VAL A 260 13.73 -9.30 -6.92
CA VAL A 260 14.71 -8.21 -6.87
C VAL A 260 13.99 -6.86 -6.80
N GLU A 261 14.65 -5.86 -6.21
CA GLU A 261 14.11 -4.51 -6.17
C GLU A 261 14.18 -3.82 -7.52
N ARG A 262 15.27 -4.06 -8.27
CA ARG A 262 15.61 -3.36 -9.51
C ARG A 262 15.92 -4.34 -10.63
N GLY A 263 15.63 -3.94 -11.86
CA GLY A 263 15.96 -4.71 -13.07
C GLY A 263 17.43 -4.69 -13.46
N ALA A 264 18.29 -3.95 -12.73
CA ALA A 264 19.73 -3.86 -12.95
C ALA A 264 20.47 -3.74 -11.61
N PRO A 265 21.77 -4.11 -11.55
CA PRO A 265 22.59 -3.97 -10.34
C PRO A 265 22.66 -2.53 -9.80
N PRO A 266 22.72 -2.35 -8.48
CA PRO A 266 22.55 -3.38 -7.46
C PRO A 266 21.10 -3.84 -7.38
N PHE A 267 20.85 -5.15 -7.47
CA PHE A 267 19.49 -5.69 -7.59
C PHE A 267 18.63 -5.48 -6.34
N GLY A 268 19.24 -5.55 -5.15
CA GLY A 268 18.50 -5.55 -3.87
C GLY A 268 17.61 -6.79 -3.70
N ASN A 269 17.23 -7.08 -2.47
CA ASN A 269 16.47 -8.29 -2.10
C ASN A 269 15.55 -8.06 -0.89
N ARG A 270 15.08 -6.83 -0.68
CA ARG A 270 14.16 -6.52 0.42
C ARG A 270 12.91 -7.37 0.34
N MET A 271 12.36 -7.72 1.50
CA MET A 271 11.13 -8.50 1.60
C MET A 271 10.08 -7.71 2.39
N GLN A 272 9.48 -6.75 1.74
CA GLN A 272 8.51 -5.80 2.28
C GLN A 272 7.49 -5.39 1.19
N TRP A 273 6.37 -4.75 1.55
CA TRP A 273 5.33 -4.41 0.57
C TRP A 273 5.86 -3.59 -0.61
N CYS A 274 6.60 -2.53 -0.36
CA CYS A 274 7.09 -1.67 -1.45
C CYS A 274 8.11 -2.38 -2.35
N HIS A 275 8.82 -3.42 -1.86
CA HIS A 275 9.79 -4.22 -2.61
C HIS A 275 9.75 -5.69 -2.18
N GLY A 276 9.70 -6.62 -3.15
CA GLY A 276 9.80 -8.06 -2.89
C GLY A 276 8.46 -8.78 -2.82
N SER A 277 8.50 -10.01 -2.32
CA SER A 277 7.38 -10.95 -2.31
C SER A 277 6.08 -10.40 -1.73
N PRO A 278 6.08 -9.66 -0.62
CA PRO A 278 4.82 -9.16 -0.06
C PRO A 278 4.07 -8.25 -1.02
N GLY A 279 4.78 -7.34 -1.69
CA GLY A 279 4.17 -6.45 -2.69
C GLY A 279 3.70 -7.20 -3.93
N VAL A 280 4.46 -8.18 -4.40
CA VAL A 280 4.07 -9.02 -5.55
C VAL A 280 2.78 -9.79 -5.24
N ILE A 281 2.67 -10.41 -4.08
CA ILE A 281 1.48 -11.15 -3.67
C ILE A 281 0.27 -10.22 -3.54
N ILE A 282 0.42 -9.08 -2.85
CA ILE A 282 -0.68 -8.12 -2.66
C ILE A 282 -1.14 -7.55 -4.01
N GLY A 283 -0.22 -7.13 -4.87
CA GLY A 283 -0.54 -6.52 -6.16
C GLY A 283 -1.15 -7.48 -7.17
N LEU A 284 -0.87 -8.78 -7.06
CA LEU A 284 -1.37 -9.79 -7.97
C LEU A 284 -2.42 -10.74 -7.37
N ALA A 285 -2.83 -10.54 -6.12
CA ALA A 285 -3.85 -11.37 -5.49
C ALA A 285 -5.17 -11.40 -6.27
N ALA A 286 -5.54 -10.29 -6.92
CA ALA A 286 -6.72 -10.17 -7.78
C ALA A 286 -6.43 -10.49 -9.26
N TYR A 287 -5.24 -10.96 -9.62
CA TYR A 287 -4.92 -11.32 -11.00
C TYR A 287 -5.90 -12.39 -11.53
N PRO A 288 -6.64 -12.10 -12.63
CA PRO A 288 -7.83 -12.86 -13.02
C PRO A 288 -7.51 -14.16 -13.75
N SER A 289 -6.25 -14.59 -13.79
CA SER A 289 -5.82 -15.82 -14.43
C SER A 289 -5.43 -16.87 -13.39
N HIS A 290 -5.86 -18.12 -13.63
CA HIS A 290 -5.39 -19.30 -12.90
C HIS A 290 -4.18 -19.93 -13.62
N ASP A 291 -3.24 -19.09 -14.07
CA ASP A 291 -1.96 -19.59 -14.60
C ASP A 291 -1.16 -20.24 -13.47
N GLU A 292 -0.98 -21.56 -13.56
CA GLU A 292 -0.26 -22.35 -12.55
C GLU A 292 1.15 -21.84 -12.26
N ARG A 293 1.79 -21.15 -13.22
CA ARG A 293 3.12 -20.54 -12.99
C ARG A 293 3.01 -19.41 -12.00
N VAL A 294 2.00 -18.54 -12.17
CA VAL A 294 1.73 -17.43 -11.25
C VAL A 294 1.37 -17.97 -9.87
N GLU A 295 0.45 -18.95 -9.80
CA GLU A 295 0.06 -19.55 -8.52
C GLU A 295 1.26 -20.09 -7.74
N ARG A 296 2.08 -20.93 -8.40
CA ARG A 296 3.29 -21.50 -7.78
C ARG A 296 4.28 -20.42 -7.34
N LEU A 297 4.43 -19.33 -8.09
CA LEU A 297 5.33 -18.24 -7.75
C LEU A 297 4.81 -17.44 -6.55
N LEU A 298 3.51 -17.15 -6.48
CA LEU A 298 2.93 -16.44 -5.34
C LEU A 298 3.04 -17.28 -4.05
N GLU A 299 2.76 -18.58 -4.13
CA GLU A 299 2.94 -19.48 -2.98
C GLU A 299 4.41 -19.59 -2.55
N ALA A 300 5.34 -19.71 -3.49
CA ALA A 300 6.77 -19.69 -3.19
C ALA A 300 7.20 -18.34 -2.54
N GLY A 301 6.60 -17.23 -2.97
CA GLY A 301 6.76 -15.93 -2.31
C GLY A 301 6.30 -15.94 -0.86
N GLY A 302 5.15 -16.58 -0.58
CA GLY A 302 4.63 -16.78 0.77
C GLY A 302 5.56 -17.63 1.64
N GLU A 303 6.16 -18.70 1.08
CA GLU A 303 7.19 -19.48 1.77
C GLU A 303 8.43 -18.62 2.08
N GLY A 304 8.82 -17.73 1.15
CA GLY A 304 9.90 -16.78 1.37
C GLY A 304 9.63 -15.85 2.55
N ILE A 305 8.42 -15.26 2.61
CA ILE A 305 8.00 -14.42 3.74
C ILE A 305 8.04 -15.18 5.06
N TRP A 306 7.51 -16.41 5.07
CA TRP A 306 7.47 -17.24 6.27
C TRP A 306 8.87 -17.62 6.79
N ARG A 307 9.78 -17.99 5.90
CA ARG A 307 11.18 -18.31 6.24
C ARG A 307 11.96 -17.10 6.74
N ALA A 308 11.74 -15.94 6.12
CA ALA A 308 12.40 -14.71 6.54
C ALA A 308 11.96 -14.28 7.94
N GLY A 309 10.67 -14.49 8.26
CA GLY A 309 10.10 -14.01 9.51
C GLY A 309 9.73 -12.52 9.48
N PRO A 310 9.26 -11.98 10.61
CA PRO A 310 8.94 -10.56 10.78
C PRO A 310 10.11 -9.63 10.47
N LEU A 311 9.82 -8.43 9.99
CA LEU A 311 10.82 -7.41 9.74
C LEU A 311 11.27 -6.75 11.05
N ARG A 312 12.57 -6.72 11.29
CA ARG A 312 13.21 -6.07 12.46
C ARG A 312 12.97 -4.55 12.46
N LYS A 313 12.82 -3.96 11.27
CA LYS A 313 12.60 -2.52 11.07
C LYS A 313 11.33 -2.02 11.77
N GLY A 314 10.28 -2.85 11.90
CA GLY A 314 9.09 -2.49 12.65
C GLY A 314 7.81 -3.19 12.21
N PRO A 315 6.66 -2.83 12.84
CA PRO A 315 5.40 -3.52 12.65
C PRO A 315 4.57 -3.08 11.42
N THR A 316 4.96 -2.04 10.69
CA THR A 316 4.15 -1.23 9.79
C THR A 316 3.70 -1.91 8.48
N LEU A 317 2.85 -1.22 7.67
CA LEU A 317 2.34 -1.76 6.39
C LEU A 317 3.39 -1.73 5.28
N CYS A 318 4.04 -0.59 5.07
CA CYS A 318 4.90 -0.42 3.90
C CYS A 318 6.14 -1.29 3.94
N HIS A 319 6.84 -1.25 5.06
CA HIS A 319 8.14 -1.90 5.22
C HIS A 319 8.28 -2.56 6.61
N GLY A 320 7.20 -3.20 7.05
CA GLY A 320 7.10 -3.85 8.34
C GLY A 320 6.32 -5.17 8.31
N THR A 321 6.18 -5.73 9.49
CA THR A 321 5.56 -7.06 9.70
C THR A 321 4.11 -7.13 9.23
N ALA A 322 3.32 -6.05 9.40
CA ALA A 322 1.91 -6.02 8.99
C ALA A 322 1.74 -6.15 7.46
N GLY A 323 2.58 -5.49 6.66
CA GLY A 323 2.52 -5.65 5.21
C GLY A 323 2.84 -7.07 4.75
N ASN A 324 3.85 -7.68 5.37
CA ASN A 324 4.20 -9.09 5.12
C ASN A 324 3.07 -10.04 5.53
N GLY A 325 2.43 -9.76 6.66
CA GLY A 325 1.28 -10.52 7.15
C GLY A 325 0.04 -10.39 6.25
N PHE A 326 -0.24 -9.20 5.70
CA PHE A 326 -1.30 -9.02 4.71
C PHE A 326 -1.07 -9.86 3.45
N ALA A 327 0.16 -10.00 2.98
CA ALA A 327 0.47 -10.88 1.86
C ALA A 327 0.11 -12.34 2.15
N LEU A 328 0.38 -12.82 3.37
CA LEU A 328 -0.02 -14.17 3.80
C LEU A 328 -1.56 -14.31 3.87
N LEU A 329 -2.26 -13.28 4.34
CA LEU A 329 -3.73 -13.27 4.38
C LEU A 329 -4.34 -13.26 2.96
N ARG A 330 -3.70 -12.56 2.01
CA ARG A 330 -4.06 -12.60 0.58
C ARG A 330 -3.91 -13.99 -0.02
N LEU A 331 -2.82 -14.70 0.30
CA LEU A 331 -2.64 -16.08 -0.12
C LEU A 331 -3.71 -16.99 0.46
N ALA A 332 -4.07 -16.83 1.74
CA ALA A 332 -5.15 -17.60 2.34
C ALA A 332 -6.48 -17.42 1.58
N TRP A 333 -6.80 -16.18 1.20
CA TRP A 333 -7.99 -15.88 0.42
C TRP A 333 -7.93 -16.46 -0.99
N ARG A 334 -6.78 -16.30 -1.69
CA ARG A 334 -6.60 -16.75 -3.08
C ARG A 334 -6.59 -18.26 -3.22
N THR A 335 -5.91 -18.97 -2.32
CA THR A 335 -5.70 -20.41 -2.41
C THR A 335 -6.73 -21.25 -1.62
N GLY A 336 -7.41 -20.65 -0.64
CA GLY A 336 -8.25 -21.37 0.32
C GLY A 336 -7.46 -22.22 1.31
N ASP A 337 -6.11 -22.19 1.29
CA ASP A 337 -5.25 -22.97 2.21
C ASP A 337 -5.14 -22.28 3.57
N GLY A 338 -5.70 -22.91 4.60
CA GLY A 338 -5.69 -22.42 6.00
C GLY A 338 -4.30 -22.25 6.60
N ARG A 339 -3.27 -22.86 6.03
CA ARG A 339 -1.86 -22.67 6.42
C ARG A 339 -1.46 -21.19 6.35
N TRP A 340 -1.84 -20.51 5.29
CA TRP A 340 -1.53 -19.10 5.10
C TRP A 340 -2.22 -18.20 6.12
N ARG A 341 -3.47 -18.54 6.47
CA ARG A 341 -4.20 -17.84 7.53
C ARG A 341 -3.49 -17.99 8.89
N SER A 342 -3.11 -19.20 9.27
CA SER A 342 -2.40 -19.43 10.53
C SER A 342 -1.07 -18.69 10.61
N ARG A 343 -0.37 -18.57 9.48
CA ARG A 343 0.86 -17.77 9.37
C ARG A 343 0.57 -16.26 9.51
N ALA A 344 -0.49 -15.76 8.88
CA ALA A 344 -0.93 -14.37 9.06
C ALA A 344 -1.30 -14.07 10.51
N GLU A 345 -2.01 -14.97 11.19
CA GLU A 345 -2.32 -14.86 12.63
C GLU A 345 -1.06 -14.78 13.50
N SER A 346 -0.02 -15.57 13.17
CA SER A 346 1.27 -15.52 13.87
C SER A 346 1.99 -14.17 13.68
N PHE A 347 1.97 -13.63 12.45
CA PHE A 347 2.52 -12.31 12.15
C PHE A 347 1.73 -11.19 12.85
N ALA A 348 0.39 -11.30 12.95
CA ALA A 348 -0.43 -10.32 13.65
C ALA A 348 -0.15 -10.31 15.16
N ALA A 349 -0.04 -11.49 15.79
CA ALA A 349 0.33 -11.60 17.19
C ALA A 349 1.72 -10.98 17.46
N HIS A 350 2.68 -11.23 16.57
CA HIS A 350 4.03 -10.66 16.66
C HIS A 350 4.01 -9.13 16.43
N ALA A 351 3.26 -8.62 15.46
CA ALA A 351 3.16 -7.19 15.18
C ALA A 351 2.61 -6.39 16.38
N ILE A 352 1.63 -6.94 17.11
CA ILE A 352 1.12 -6.33 18.36
C ILE A 352 2.25 -6.19 19.39
N GLU A 353 3.13 -7.19 19.51
CA GLU A 353 4.28 -7.12 20.43
C GLU A 353 5.36 -6.16 19.93
N GLN A 354 5.57 -6.08 18.62
CA GLN A 354 6.48 -5.10 18.04
C GLN A 354 6.03 -3.66 18.33
N VAL A 355 4.74 -3.36 18.22
CA VAL A 355 4.19 -2.05 18.58
C VAL A 355 4.54 -1.69 20.02
N ALA A 356 4.36 -2.63 20.97
CA ALA A 356 4.72 -2.38 22.36
C ALA A 356 6.22 -2.11 22.55
N ARG A 357 7.08 -2.84 21.83
CA ARG A 357 8.53 -2.59 21.84
C ARG A 357 8.90 -1.24 21.24
N TRP A 358 8.27 -0.86 20.11
CA TRP A 358 8.47 0.45 19.47
C TRP A 358 8.13 1.60 20.40
N ARG A 359 6.97 1.56 21.04
CA ARG A 359 6.56 2.55 22.04
C ARG A 359 7.56 2.66 23.19
N GLY A 360 8.09 1.51 23.65
CA GLY A 360 9.14 1.49 24.67
C GLY A 360 10.47 2.10 24.20
N THR A 361 10.81 1.95 22.92
CA THR A 361 12.04 2.48 22.35
C THR A 361 11.98 3.98 22.07
N PHE A 362 10.87 4.44 21.45
CA PHE A 362 10.74 5.82 20.98
C PHE A 362 9.97 6.73 21.94
N GLY A 363 9.28 6.18 22.93
CA GLY A 363 8.49 6.94 23.91
C GLY A 363 7.23 7.61 23.36
N ILE A 364 6.90 7.36 22.08
CA ILE A 364 5.76 7.92 21.37
C ILE A 364 5.16 6.90 20.41
N PRO A 365 3.80 6.81 20.27
CA PRO A 365 3.15 6.03 19.23
C PRO A 365 3.40 6.61 17.82
N ALA A 366 3.40 5.72 16.82
CA ALA A 366 3.43 6.11 15.42
C ALA A 366 2.00 6.14 14.86
N PHE A 367 1.46 7.33 14.60
CA PHE A 367 0.04 7.52 14.30
C PHE A 367 -0.36 7.32 12.83
N SER A 368 0.60 7.22 11.91
CA SER A 368 0.32 7.19 10.48
C SER A 368 -0.30 5.87 9.99
N LEU A 369 -0.86 5.90 8.77
CA LEU A 369 -1.49 4.73 8.15
C LEU A 369 -0.45 3.72 7.64
N TRP A 370 0.48 4.14 6.77
CA TRP A 370 1.38 3.21 6.09
C TRP A 370 2.66 2.90 6.86
N THR A 371 3.08 3.84 7.69
CA THR A 371 4.32 3.75 8.47
C THR A 371 4.08 3.71 9.98
N GLY A 372 2.82 3.61 10.41
CA GLY A 372 2.43 3.65 11.81
C GLY A 372 1.48 2.55 12.28
N GLU A 373 1.00 2.72 13.50
CA GLU A 373 0.22 1.72 14.25
C GLU A 373 -1.21 1.56 13.74
N LEU A 374 -1.78 2.60 13.08
CA LEU A 374 -3.11 2.46 12.46
C LEU A 374 -3.09 1.43 11.34
N GLY A 375 -2.01 1.34 10.57
CA GLY A 375 -1.84 0.27 9.58
C GLY A 375 -1.75 -1.11 10.22
N VAL A 376 -1.08 -1.21 11.36
CA VAL A 376 -1.04 -2.46 12.14
C VAL A 376 -2.42 -2.83 12.65
N ALA A 377 -3.18 -1.86 13.18
CA ALA A 377 -4.54 -2.08 13.66
C ALA A 377 -5.49 -2.54 12.53
N LEU A 378 -5.36 -1.98 11.33
CA LEU A 378 -6.09 -2.43 10.13
C LEU A 378 -5.71 -3.85 9.72
N TYR A 379 -4.44 -4.22 9.82
CA TYR A 379 -4.01 -5.59 9.56
C TYR A 379 -4.59 -6.57 10.59
N VAL A 380 -4.52 -6.25 11.87
CA VAL A 380 -5.09 -7.06 12.96
C VAL A 380 -6.61 -7.20 12.79
N ASP A 381 -7.32 -6.14 12.40
CA ASP A 381 -8.74 -6.16 12.06
C ASP A 381 -9.04 -7.07 10.86
N ALA A 382 -8.22 -7.01 9.82
CA ALA A 382 -8.34 -7.86 8.64
C ALA A 382 -8.21 -9.35 9.00
N VAL A 383 -7.25 -9.71 9.85
CA VAL A 383 -7.09 -11.09 10.36
C VAL A 383 -8.29 -11.52 11.18
N LEU A 384 -8.81 -10.66 12.10
CA LEU A 384 -10.01 -10.94 12.88
C LEU A 384 -11.23 -11.25 12.00
N ARG A 385 -11.40 -10.51 10.91
CA ARG A 385 -12.54 -10.63 9.99
C ARG A 385 -12.33 -11.65 8.88
N ASN A 386 -11.13 -12.16 8.73
CA ASN A 386 -10.71 -12.95 7.58
C ASN A 386 -10.99 -12.22 6.25
N ASP A 387 -10.72 -10.92 6.22
CA ASP A 387 -10.95 -10.04 5.07
C ASP A 387 -9.60 -9.48 4.61
N PRO A 388 -9.10 -9.89 3.43
CA PRO A 388 -7.78 -9.49 2.97
C PRO A 388 -7.73 -8.08 2.39
N SER A 389 -8.84 -7.32 2.38
CA SER A 389 -8.91 -5.98 1.81
C SER A 389 -8.03 -5.00 2.58
N ILE A 390 -7.29 -4.18 1.86
CA ILE A 390 -6.38 -3.18 2.41
C ILE A 390 -6.96 -1.79 2.13
N LEU A 391 -7.22 -1.02 3.20
CA LEU A 391 -7.63 0.37 3.07
C LEU A 391 -6.62 1.12 2.19
N THR A 392 -7.11 1.88 1.22
CA THR A 392 -6.35 2.65 0.23
C THR A 392 -5.79 1.86 -0.96
N LEU A 393 -5.87 0.54 -0.99
CA LEU A 393 -5.50 -0.26 -2.18
C LEU A 393 -6.72 -0.82 -2.90
N ASP A 394 -7.63 -1.45 -2.16
CA ASP A 394 -8.82 -2.11 -2.67
C ASP A 394 -10.03 -2.03 -1.72
N ALA A 395 -9.96 -1.14 -0.74
CA ALA A 395 -11.07 -0.79 0.14
C ALA A 395 -11.10 0.72 0.44
N MET A 396 -12.30 1.27 0.54
CA MET A 396 -12.56 2.65 0.98
C MET A 396 -13.13 2.68 2.39
#